data_ff972312d1d7fe3f645b8261e4d9b1ff
#
_entry.id   ff972312d1d7fe3f645b8261e4d9b1ff
#
_cell.length_a   1.000
_cell.length_b   1.000
_cell.length_c   1.000
_cell.angle_alpha   90.00
_cell.angle_beta   90.00
_cell.angle_gamma   90.00
#
_symmetry.space_group_name_H-M   'P 1'
#
loop_
_entity.id
_entity.type
_entity.pdbx_description
1 polymer ?
#
loop_
_entity_poly.entity_id
_entity_poly.type
_entity_poly.pdbx_seq_one_letter_code
_entity_poly.pdbx_strand_id
1 'polypeptide(L)'
;WLVYSSVKTDVNVRLPLFLLFDGKALAVYERYCKRYSRTLFGVSVSANSNVNKQLKRICRLAEIDKRLSFHMARHTNATLLLYNGANITTVQKLLGHKSVRTTEIYSDIMDMTVIRDLENITLK
;
A
#
# COMPACT_ATOMS: atom_id res chain seq x y z
N TRP A 1 -5.77 6.60 -13.89
CA TRP A 1 -5.63 5.23 -13.38
C TRP A 1 -4.26 4.67 -13.71
N LEU A 2 -3.56 4.11 -12.73
CA LEU A 2 -2.39 3.27 -12.96
C LEU A 2 -2.84 1.81 -13.06
N VAL A 3 -2.55 1.18 -14.20
CA VAL A 3 -2.93 -0.23 -14.44
C VAL A 3 -1.65 -1.03 -14.69
N TYR A 4 -1.49 -2.12 -13.96
CA TYR A 4 -0.35 -3.02 -14.15
C TYR A 4 -0.71 -4.47 -13.76
N SER A 5 0.01 -5.43 -14.33
CA SER A 5 -0.07 -6.83 -13.92
C SER A 5 1.00 -7.14 -12.90
N SER A 6 0.60 -7.74 -11.79
CA SER A 6 1.53 -8.20 -10.76
C SER A 6 2.28 -9.43 -11.26
N VAL A 7 3.57 -9.33 -11.48
CA VAL A 7 4.42 -10.45 -11.95
C VAL A 7 4.34 -11.67 -11.01
N LYS A 8 4.22 -11.43 -9.70
CA LYS A 8 4.17 -12.51 -8.70
C LYS A 8 2.84 -13.24 -8.64
N THR A 9 1.73 -12.52 -8.87
CA THR A 9 0.37 -13.05 -8.65
C THR A 9 -0.43 -13.15 -9.94
N ASP A 10 0.06 -12.59 -11.03
CA ASP A 10 -0.64 -12.47 -12.31
C ASP A 10 -2.04 -11.80 -12.18
N VAL A 11 -2.15 -10.91 -11.21
CA VAL A 11 -3.38 -10.15 -10.96
C VAL A 11 -3.25 -8.77 -11.59
N ASN A 12 -4.25 -8.37 -12.36
CA ASN A 12 -4.36 -7.01 -12.86
C ASN A 12 -4.77 -6.07 -11.74
N VAL A 13 -3.88 -5.13 -11.40
CA VAL A 13 -4.10 -4.12 -10.39
C VAL A 13 -4.46 -2.80 -11.07
N ARG A 14 -5.49 -2.14 -10.57
CA ARG A 14 -5.94 -0.82 -11.04
C ARG A 14 -5.97 0.14 -9.86
N LEU A 15 -5.17 1.19 -9.93
CA LEU A 15 -5.03 2.18 -8.85
C LEU A 15 -5.56 3.55 -9.30
N PRO A 16 -6.56 4.11 -8.62
CA PRO A 16 -7.07 5.45 -8.89
C PRO A 16 -6.16 6.50 -8.25
N LEU A 17 -5.02 6.81 -8.87
CA LEU A 17 -4.00 7.71 -8.29
C LEU A 17 -4.55 9.06 -7.87
N PHE A 18 -5.59 9.54 -8.55
CA PHE A 18 -6.23 10.84 -8.28
C PHE A 18 -7.00 10.87 -6.94
N LEU A 19 -7.38 9.70 -6.40
CA LEU A 19 -8.05 9.58 -5.08
C LEU A 19 -7.07 9.25 -3.95
N LEU A 20 -5.90 8.71 -4.28
CA LEU A 20 -4.96 8.27 -3.25
C LEU A 20 -4.22 9.46 -2.63
N PHE A 21 -4.32 9.56 -1.30
CA PHE A 21 -3.65 10.59 -0.50
C PHE A 21 -3.97 12.01 -0.99
N ASP A 22 -5.25 12.31 -1.22
CA ASP A 22 -5.72 13.63 -1.71
C ASP A 22 -5.04 14.08 -3.01
N GLY A 23 -4.85 13.14 -3.94
CA GLY A 23 -4.21 13.40 -5.23
C GLY A 23 -2.68 13.44 -5.21
N LYS A 24 -2.03 13.34 -4.04
CA LYS A 24 -0.56 13.35 -3.93
C LYS A 24 0.09 12.22 -4.73
N ALA A 25 -0.57 11.05 -4.81
CA ALA A 25 -0.06 9.94 -5.61
C ALA A 25 0.00 10.27 -7.10
N LEU A 26 -0.98 10.99 -7.63
CA LEU A 26 -0.98 11.47 -9.01
C LEU A 26 0.14 12.49 -9.25
N ALA A 27 0.30 13.46 -8.35
CA ALA A 27 1.37 14.47 -8.46
C ALA A 27 2.77 13.84 -8.47
N VAL A 28 3.00 12.83 -7.63
CA VAL A 28 4.25 12.06 -7.63
C VAL A 28 4.43 11.31 -8.96
N TYR A 29 3.38 10.65 -9.46
CA TYR A 29 3.42 9.97 -10.75
C TYR A 29 3.81 10.94 -11.88
N GLU A 30 3.12 12.08 -12.01
CA GLU A 30 3.37 13.07 -13.05
C GLU A 30 4.79 13.65 -12.99
N ARG A 31 5.32 13.84 -11.78
CA ARG A 31 6.70 14.31 -11.57
C ARG A 31 7.75 13.33 -12.08
N TYR A 32 7.51 12.03 -12.00
CA TYR A 32 8.52 11.00 -12.28
C TYR A 32 8.27 10.23 -13.57
N CYS A 33 7.03 10.11 -14.08
CA CYS A 33 6.70 9.30 -15.25
C CYS A 33 7.42 9.74 -16.55
N LYS A 34 7.72 11.03 -16.69
CA LYS A 34 8.43 11.58 -17.85
C LYS A 34 9.96 11.50 -17.73
N ARG A 35 10.48 11.20 -16.55
CA ARG A 35 11.92 11.27 -16.26
C ARG A 35 12.66 9.99 -16.63
N TYR A 36 11.97 8.86 -16.69
CA TYR A 36 12.54 7.54 -16.94
C TYR A 36 11.72 6.79 -17.98
N SER A 37 12.38 6.33 -19.04
CA SER A 37 11.69 5.70 -20.18
C SER A 37 11.27 4.24 -19.95
N ARG A 38 11.88 3.53 -18.99
CA ARG A 38 11.64 2.10 -18.76
C ARG A 38 11.03 1.76 -17.41
N THR A 39 11.20 2.63 -16.41
CA THR A 39 10.67 2.39 -15.06
C THR A 39 10.13 3.68 -14.48
N LEU A 40 9.06 3.60 -13.69
CA LEU A 40 8.42 4.78 -13.13
C LEU A 40 9.37 5.64 -12.27
N PHE A 41 10.24 5.03 -11.48
CA PHE A 41 11.15 5.70 -10.55
C PHE A 41 12.63 5.54 -10.91
N GLY A 42 12.96 5.06 -12.10
CA GLY A 42 14.35 4.80 -12.50
C GLY A 42 15.05 3.70 -11.70
N VAL A 43 14.30 2.89 -10.97
CA VAL A 43 14.82 1.86 -10.07
C VAL A 43 14.74 0.51 -10.75
N SER A 44 15.86 -0.22 -10.83
CA SER A 44 15.87 -1.57 -11.42
C SER A 44 15.24 -2.61 -10.48
N VAL A 45 14.88 -3.78 -11.02
CA VAL A 45 14.25 -4.89 -10.26
C VAL A 45 15.11 -5.37 -9.08
N SER A 46 16.43 -5.22 -9.15
CA SER A 46 17.38 -5.52 -8.05
C SER A 46 17.37 -4.51 -6.90
N ALA A 47 16.60 -3.43 -7.02
CA ALA A 47 16.59 -2.33 -6.07
C ALA A 47 15.92 -2.63 -4.73
N ASN A 48 15.07 -3.67 -4.61
CA ASN A 48 14.42 -4.00 -3.33
C ASN A 48 15.43 -4.27 -2.21
N SER A 49 16.53 -4.96 -2.52
CA SER A 49 17.62 -5.18 -1.57
C SER A 49 18.30 -3.86 -1.17
N ASN A 50 18.48 -2.97 -2.13
CA ASN A 50 19.13 -1.67 -1.92
C ASN A 50 18.23 -0.72 -1.11
N VAL A 51 16.93 -0.66 -1.42
CA VAL A 51 15.95 0.13 -0.66
C VAL A 51 15.92 -0.32 0.81
N ASN A 52 15.89 -1.63 1.08
CA ASN A 52 15.90 -2.14 2.44
C ASN A 52 17.22 -1.84 3.19
N LYS A 53 18.38 -1.81 2.50
CA LYS A 53 19.65 -1.37 3.09
C LYS A 53 19.59 0.12 3.50
N GLN A 54 19.05 0.97 2.63
CA GLN A 54 18.89 2.39 2.95
C GLN A 54 17.88 2.64 4.08
N LEU A 55 16.76 1.92 4.11
CA LEU A 55 15.80 1.98 5.22
C LEU A 55 16.46 1.63 6.55
N LYS A 56 17.27 0.56 6.61
CA LYS A 56 18.04 0.19 7.82
C LYS A 56 19.01 1.30 8.25
N ARG A 57 19.64 1.98 7.28
CA ARG A 57 20.54 3.11 7.58
C ARG A 57 19.78 4.28 8.16
N ILE A 58 18.62 4.62 7.58
CA ILE A 58 17.74 5.70 8.06
C ILE A 58 17.26 5.38 9.48
N CYS A 59 16.81 4.15 9.77
CA CYS A 59 16.40 3.76 11.11
C CYS A 59 17.51 3.97 12.14
N ARG A 60 18.74 3.57 11.82
CA ARG A 60 19.88 3.78 12.71
C ARG A 60 20.18 5.26 12.98
N LEU A 61 20.13 6.09 11.93
CA LEU A 61 20.35 7.54 12.05
C LEU A 61 19.25 8.26 12.82
N ALA A 62 18.03 7.74 12.76
CA ALA A 62 16.87 8.29 13.45
C ALA A 62 16.61 7.62 14.82
N GLU A 63 17.53 6.77 15.30
CA GLU A 63 17.42 6.02 16.57
C GLU A 63 16.09 5.23 16.69
N ILE A 64 15.56 4.76 15.54
CA ILE A 64 14.35 3.94 15.48
C ILE A 64 14.73 2.47 15.68
N ASP A 65 14.41 1.92 16.85
CA ASP A 65 14.60 0.50 17.16
C ASP A 65 13.47 -0.38 16.59
N LYS A 66 13.26 -0.28 15.28
CA LYS A 66 12.30 -1.12 14.56
C LYS A 66 12.91 -1.55 13.24
N ARG A 67 12.68 -2.82 12.88
CA ARG A 67 13.13 -3.35 11.60
C ARG A 67 12.19 -2.88 10.48
N LEU A 68 12.46 -1.73 9.89
CA LEU A 68 11.71 -1.26 8.72
C LEU A 68 12.14 -2.01 7.45
N SER A 69 11.17 -2.30 6.61
CA SER A 69 11.37 -2.88 5.28
C SER A 69 10.35 -2.29 4.30
N PHE A 70 10.65 -2.36 3.01
CA PHE A 70 9.71 -1.96 1.97
C PHE A 70 8.37 -2.71 2.07
N HIS A 71 8.40 -3.97 2.50
CA HIS A 71 7.19 -4.78 2.68
C HIS A 71 6.32 -4.27 3.85
N MET A 72 6.93 -3.73 4.91
CA MET A 72 6.18 -3.14 6.02
C MET A 72 5.38 -1.91 5.59
N ALA A 73 5.88 -1.11 4.65
CA ALA A 73 5.12 0.02 4.10
C ALA A 73 3.81 -0.46 3.45
N ARG A 74 3.85 -1.61 2.76
CA ARG A 74 2.66 -2.25 2.19
C ARG A 74 1.68 -2.72 3.28
N HIS A 75 2.18 -3.34 4.36
CA HIS A 75 1.36 -3.74 5.51
C HIS A 75 0.73 -2.52 6.18
N THR A 76 1.51 -1.48 6.44
CA THR A 76 1.02 -0.24 7.04
C THR A 76 -0.07 0.40 6.18
N ASN A 77 0.11 0.45 4.86
CA ASN A 77 -0.92 0.99 3.97
C ASN A 77 -2.22 0.17 4.03
N ALA A 78 -2.13 -1.17 4.02
CA ALA A 78 -3.30 -2.03 4.15
C ALA A 78 -4.04 -1.80 5.47
N THR A 79 -3.28 -1.76 6.56
CA THR A 79 -3.78 -1.49 7.92
C THR A 79 -4.51 -0.16 8.01
N LEU A 80 -3.89 0.91 7.49
CA LEU A 80 -4.47 2.25 7.50
C LEU A 80 -5.74 2.34 6.64
N LEU A 81 -5.78 1.67 5.49
CA LEU A 81 -6.97 1.64 4.64
C LEU A 81 -8.14 0.95 5.37
N LEU A 82 -7.91 -0.21 5.98
CA LEU A 82 -8.94 -0.92 6.75
C LEU A 82 -9.38 -0.10 7.97
N TYR A 83 -8.43 0.46 8.72
CA TYR A 83 -8.73 1.33 9.86
C TYR A 83 -9.59 2.54 9.47
N ASN A 84 -9.37 3.11 8.28
CA ASN A 84 -10.18 4.20 7.73
C ASN A 84 -11.47 3.73 7.03
N GLY A 85 -11.86 2.46 7.18
CA GLY A 85 -13.15 1.93 6.70
C GLY A 85 -13.16 1.43 5.28
N ALA A 86 -12.00 1.24 4.65
CA ALA A 86 -11.95 0.58 3.35
C ALA A 86 -12.40 -0.89 3.49
N ASN A 87 -13.26 -1.35 2.58
CA ASN A 87 -13.65 -2.75 2.55
C ASN A 87 -12.43 -3.65 2.25
N ILE A 88 -12.37 -4.81 2.90
CA ILE A 88 -11.27 -5.78 2.74
C ILE A 88 -11.05 -6.21 1.29
N THR A 89 -12.14 -6.34 0.51
CA THR A 89 -12.06 -6.68 -0.92
C THR A 89 -11.45 -5.54 -1.75
N THR A 90 -11.66 -4.30 -1.35
CA THR A 90 -11.00 -3.13 -1.95
C THR A 90 -9.51 -3.16 -1.66
N VAL A 91 -9.13 -3.40 -0.41
CA VAL A 91 -7.72 -3.51 -0.01
C VAL A 91 -7.04 -4.69 -0.71
N GLN A 92 -7.72 -5.84 -0.81
CA GLN A 92 -7.24 -6.99 -1.59
C GLN A 92 -6.89 -6.61 -3.04
N LYS A 93 -7.81 -5.91 -3.72
CA LYS A 93 -7.62 -5.46 -5.12
C LYS A 93 -6.46 -4.47 -5.24
N LEU A 94 -6.37 -3.50 -4.35
CA LEU A 94 -5.28 -2.51 -4.33
C LEU A 94 -3.92 -3.16 -4.08
N LEU A 95 -3.88 -4.20 -3.25
CA LEU A 95 -2.68 -4.98 -2.99
C LEU A 95 -2.36 -6.02 -4.08
N GLY A 96 -3.29 -6.34 -4.97
CA GLY A 96 -3.11 -7.38 -5.98
C GLY A 96 -3.00 -8.79 -5.38
N HIS A 97 -3.72 -9.06 -4.29
CA HIS A 97 -3.79 -10.41 -3.73
C HIS A 97 -4.80 -11.26 -4.50
N LYS A 98 -4.43 -12.50 -4.84
CA LYS A 98 -5.34 -13.46 -5.51
C LYS A 98 -6.55 -13.83 -4.65
N SER A 99 -6.38 -13.89 -3.33
CA SER A 99 -7.39 -14.31 -2.38
C SER A 99 -7.57 -13.29 -1.28
N VAL A 100 -8.81 -13.09 -0.83
CA VAL A 100 -9.14 -12.29 0.37
C VAL A 100 -8.43 -12.84 1.59
N ARG A 101 -8.31 -14.16 1.71
CA ARG A 101 -7.61 -14.84 2.80
C ARG A 101 -6.18 -14.31 3.04
N THR A 102 -5.49 -13.90 1.98
CA THR A 102 -4.16 -13.25 2.13
C THR A 102 -4.25 -11.87 2.77
N THR A 103 -5.43 -11.25 2.73
CA THR A 103 -5.69 -9.92 3.30
C THR A 103 -6.28 -10.05 4.71
N GLU A 104 -6.83 -11.20 5.07
CA GLU A 104 -7.38 -11.52 6.41
C GLU A 104 -6.34 -11.51 7.53
N ILE A 105 -5.03 -11.51 7.20
CA ILE A 105 -3.96 -11.27 8.19
C ILE A 105 -4.10 -9.90 8.90
N TYR A 106 -4.95 -9.03 8.36
CA TYR A 106 -5.29 -7.72 8.97
C TYR A 106 -6.63 -7.76 9.73
N SER A 107 -7.21 -8.96 9.98
CA SER A 107 -8.54 -9.12 10.60
C SER A 107 -8.64 -8.49 11.99
N ASP A 108 -7.56 -8.52 12.78
CA ASP A 108 -7.53 -7.90 14.11
C ASP A 108 -7.91 -6.41 14.10
N ILE A 109 -7.73 -5.74 12.95
CA ILE A 109 -8.12 -4.35 12.76
C ILE A 109 -9.62 -4.25 12.48
N MET A 110 -10.22 -5.32 11.95
CA MET A 110 -11.65 -5.35 11.63
C MET A 110 -12.50 -5.30 12.92
N ASP A 111 -12.03 -5.86 14.03
CA ASP A 111 -12.73 -5.78 15.30
C ASP A 111 -12.87 -4.32 15.77
N MET A 112 -11.84 -3.50 15.54
CA MET A 112 -11.89 -2.05 15.80
C MET A 112 -12.88 -1.32 14.87
N THR A 113 -13.13 -1.83 13.68
CA THR A 113 -14.06 -1.23 12.73
C THR A 113 -15.50 -1.65 12.97
N VAL A 114 -15.75 -2.78 13.63
CA VAL A 114 -17.10 -3.30 13.92
C VAL A 114 -17.92 -2.28 14.73
N ILE A 115 -17.34 -1.74 15.79
CA ILE A 115 -18.02 -0.74 16.63
C ILE A 115 -18.42 0.47 15.80
N ARG A 116 -17.49 1.02 15.05
CA ARG A 116 -17.72 2.19 14.18
C ARG A 116 -18.77 1.90 13.11
N ASP A 117 -18.73 0.72 12.49
CA ASP A 117 -19.67 0.35 11.43
C ASP A 117 -21.09 0.18 11.99
N LEU A 118 -21.22 -0.39 13.20
CA LEU A 118 -22.49 -0.50 13.90
C LEU A 118 -23.03 0.87 14.35
N GLU A 119 -22.18 1.76 14.85
CA GLU A 119 -22.54 3.14 15.18
C GLU A 119 -23.09 3.87 13.96
N ASN A 120 -22.43 3.73 12.78
CA ASN A 120 -22.87 4.34 11.53
C ASN A 120 -24.21 3.80 11.00
N ILE A 121 -24.56 2.55 11.32
CA ILE A 121 -25.86 1.95 10.95
C ILE A 121 -26.97 2.46 11.87
N THR A 122 -26.69 2.65 13.14
CA THR A 122 -27.67 3.07 14.16
C THR A 122 -28.10 4.53 13.99
N LEU A 123 -27.29 5.35 13.30
CA LEU A 123 -27.55 6.79 13.09
C LEU A 123 -28.35 7.11 11.82
N LYS A 124 -28.84 6.10 11.10
CA LYS A 124 -29.75 6.26 9.96
C LYS A 124 -31.13 5.77 10.27
#